data_e1495b1214c0ebce9f91a2b4dcdf9b31
#
_entry.id   e1495b1214c0ebce9f91a2b4dcdf9b31
#
_cell.length_a   1.000
_cell.length_b   1.000
_cell.length_c   1.000
_cell.angle_alpha   90.00
_cell.angle_beta   90.00
_cell.angle_gamma   90.00
#
_symmetry.space_group_name_H-M   'P 1'
#
loop_
_entity.id
_entity.type
_entity.pdbx_description
1 polymer ?
#
loop_
_entity_poly.entity_id
_entity_poly.type
_entity_poly.pdbx_seq_one_letter_code
_entity_poly.pdbx_strand_id
1 'polypeptide(L)'
;MDMVTMNIIDSTMVSICREMGITMMKTSYSTIFNEGLDFTCGLGNTRGDLIGVAEFNPSQIGGLPLVLQTSAQEIPHDEVEEGDVIVHNDPYRGGMHTPEHTFIKPVFYRGELMGYAVAIGHVAEVGGMVPGGFAGEATEIFHEGMRVPPVKIKERGQDVVEVWKLMLANYRTPRANYGDFRALISAVDVGAARLTALIEKYGPETFRQTADDLMDYAESRMRAELKAFPDGVYSFADYMEDDGIEDRPYKIHVDVHVQGDEVVVDYGGSDEQARGPINAVLSVAWSSAYNAILHLTDPSIPKNSGCFRPIKIVAPGGSMVNADYPATCVGGNTETHIRIAYTIIAALAQCVPDRAFATDAGTHSNFLFGATDPRSGDYVVCYDFTCAAWGGRPFADGNEVINCINGNSRMVPIEVFEVRYPWVIEEYALQPVTAGPGRYRGAHALAKVLRAVDTDITVSSVSDRHKKRPWGLLGGGPGATGGLFYQAAGSDDWRPFTEAFGKTSPSKFANATIGPGDRVRLVAPGAGGYGDAATRDPAMIAEDLSEGWITPEGARRDYGYG
;
A
#
# COMPACT_ATOMS: atom_id res chain seq x y z
N MET A 1 -6.36 -35.52 -3.03
CA MET A 1 -5.49 -35.42 -4.25
C MET A 1 -4.05 -35.72 -3.87
N ASP A 2 -3.17 -36.10 -4.84
CA ASP A 2 -1.74 -36.22 -4.53
C ASP A 2 -1.10 -34.82 -4.41
N MET A 3 -0.14 -34.71 -3.50
CA MET A 3 0.57 -33.45 -3.20
C MET A 3 1.29 -32.82 -4.41
N VAL A 4 1.72 -33.65 -5.38
CA VAL A 4 2.45 -33.16 -6.56
C VAL A 4 1.49 -32.38 -7.47
N THR A 5 0.33 -32.97 -7.76
CA THR A 5 -0.71 -32.32 -8.58
C THR A 5 -1.22 -31.04 -7.92
N MET A 6 -1.42 -31.05 -6.59
CA MET A 6 -1.82 -29.87 -5.82
C MET A 6 -0.80 -28.73 -5.95
N ASN A 7 0.48 -29.01 -5.77
CA ASN A 7 1.56 -28.03 -5.89
C ASN A 7 1.72 -27.49 -7.33
N ILE A 8 1.47 -28.32 -8.35
CA ILE A 8 1.51 -27.88 -9.76
C ILE A 8 0.36 -26.91 -10.05
N ILE A 9 -0.84 -27.20 -9.56
CA ILE A 9 -2.02 -26.31 -9.75
C ILE A 9 -1.79 -24.98 -9.01
N ASP A 10 -1.32 -25.00 -7.76
CA ASP A 10 -0.97 -23.81 -6.99
C ASP A 10 0.06 -22.94 -7.71
N SER A 11 1.21 -23.52 -8.07
CA SER A 11 2.25 -22.80 -8.80
C SER A 11 1.78 -22.26 -10.15
N THR A 12 0.83 -22.96 -10.80
CA THR A 12 0.24 -22.51 -12.07
C THR A 12 -0.68 -21.33 -11.82
N MET A 13 -1.52 -21.33 -10.76
CA MET A 13 -2.37 -20.20 -10.41
C MET A 13 -1.55 -18.94 -10.07
N VAL A 14 -0.47 -19.09 -9.29
CA VAL A 14 0.46 -17.98 -9.03
C VAL A 14 1.09 -17.46 -10.33
N SER A 15 1.50 -18.37 -11.22
CA SER A 15 2.08 -17.99 -12.52
C SER A 15 1.08 -17.26 -13.42
N ILE A 16 -0.19 -17.65 -13.39
CA ILE A 16 -1.28 -16.94 -14.09
C ILE A 16 -1.38 -15.50 -13.56
N CYS A 17 -1.40 -15.32 -12.23
CA CYS A 17 -1.46 -13.99 -11.63
C CYS A 17 -0.24 -13.13 -11.99
N ARG A 18 0.95 -13.71 -12.06
CA ARG A 18 2.16 -13.01 -12.54
C ARG A 18 2.06 -12.61 -14.01
N GLU A 19 1.54 -13.49 -14.87
CA GLU A 19 1.31 -13.18 -16.30
C GLU A 19 0.29 -12.04 -16.46
N MET A 20 -0.78 -12.01 -15.67
CA MET A 20 -1.73 -10.90 -15.60
C MET A 20 -1.03 -9.58 -15.28
N GLY A 21 -0.21 -9.54 -14.23
CA GLY A 21 0.53 -8.35 -13.81
C GLY A 21 1.57 -7.89 -14.85
N ILE A 22 2.29 -8.82 -15.49
CA ILE A 22 3.22 -8.49 -16.58
C ILE A 22 2.46 -7.90 -17.77
N THR A 23 1.29 -8.42 -18.11
CA THR A 23 0.43 -7.88 -19.16
C THR A 23 0.05 -6.43 -18.83
N MET A 24 -0.40 -6.17 -17.61
CA MET A 24 -0.76 -4.84 -17.15
C MET A 24 0.43 -3.88 -17.21
N MET A 25 1.58 -4.25 -16.66
CA MET A 25 2.81 -3.47 -16.72
C MET A 25 3.22 -3.09 -18.14
N LYS A 26 3.06 -3.99 -19.11
CA LYS A 26 3.50 -3.79 -20.50
C LYS A 26 2.50 -3.01 -21.37
N THR A 27 1.24 -2.92 -20.96
CA THR A 27 0.18 -2.32 -21.76
C THR A 27 -0.38 -1.02 -21.17
N SER A 28 -0.02 -0.68 -19.93
CA SER A 28 -0.47 0.53 -19.23
C SER A 28 0.22 1.79 -19.73
N TYR A 29 -0.40 2.94 -19.45
CA TYR A 29 0.04 4.25 -19.90
C TYR A 29 0.69 5.07 -18.80
N SER A 30 0.25 4.92 -17.54
CA SER A 30 0.78 5.67 -16.41
C SER A 30 2.07 5.07 -15.85
N THR A 31 2.92 5.93 -15.29
CA THR A 31 4.17 5.51 -14.63
C THR A 31 3.91 4.68 -13.38
N ILE A 32 2.79 4.88 -12.70
CA ILE A 32 2.46 4.10 -11.49
C ILE A 32 2.26 2.60 -11.80
N PHE A 33 1.78 2.26 -13.01
CA PHE A 33 1.62 0.87 -13.42
C PHE A 33 2.87 0.31 -14.12
N ASN A 34 3.43 1.03 -15.11
CA ASN A 34 4.50 0.47 -15.91
C ASN A 34 5.89 0.54 -15.26
N GLU A 35 6.11 1.48 -14.36
CA GLU A 35 7.36 1.64 -13.59
C GLU A 35 7.16 1.31 -12.11
N GLY A 36 6.10 1.87 -11.50
CA GLY A 36 5.81 1.76 -10.07
C GLY A 36 5.29 0.39 -9.64
N LEU A 37 4.60 -0.34 -10.50
CA LEU A 37 3.99 -1.66 -10.24
C LEU A 37 2.98 -1.63 -9.07
N ASP A 38 2.25 -0.53 -8.90
CA ASP A 38 1.25 -0.39 -7.83
C ASP A 38 -0.08 -1.03 -8.22
N PHE A 39 -0.08 -2.35 -8.23
CA PHE A 39 -1.23 -3.19 -8.55
C PHE A 39 -1.08 -4.60 -7.98
N THR A 40 -2.18 -5.35 -7.97
CA THR A 40 -2.20 -6.78 -7.62
C THR A 40 -3.13 -7.54 -8.55
N CYS A 41 -2.78 -8.78 -8.86
CA CYS A 41 -3.58 -9.69 -9.66
C CYS A 41 -3.85 -10.98 -8.88
N GLY A 42 -5.09 -11.44 -8.90
CA GLY A 42 -5.52 -12.63 -8.19
C GLY A 42 -6.58 -13.44 -8.92
N LEU A 43 -6.83 -14.62 -8.39
CA LEU A 43 -7.90 -15.53 -8.81
C LEU A 43 -8.81 -15.79 -7.62
N GLY A 44 -10.11 -15.70 -7.83
CA GLY A 44 -11.14 -16.00 -6.83
C GLY A 44 -12.01 -17.19 -7.24
N ASN A 45 -12.53 -17.92 -6.25
CA ASN A 45 -13.58 -18.91 -6.50
C ASN A 45 -14.97 -18.24 -6.57
N THR A 46 -16.02 -19.01 -6.82
CA THR A 46 -17.40 -18.50 -6.90
C THR A 46 -17.95 -17.98 -5.58
N ARG A 47 -17.35 -18.30 -4.42
CA ARG A 47 -17.72 -17.75 -3.10
C ARG A 47 -17.06 -16.41 -2.81
N GLY A 48 -16.16 -15.93 -3.69
CA GLY A 48 -15.34 -14.73 -3.45
C GLY A 48 -14.10 -15.00 -2.58
N ASP A 49 -13.73 -16.27 -2.33
CA ASP A 49 -12.47 -16.59 -1.67
C ASP A 49 -11.31 -16.42 -2.66
N LEU A 50 -10.23 -15.84 -2.21
CA LEU A 50 -8.97 -15.78 -2.95
C LEU A 50 -8.32 -17.16 -2.97
N ILE A 51 -8.09 -17.71 -4.18
CA ILE A 51 -7.49 -19.03 -4.38
C ILE A 51 -6.06 -18.98 -4.89
N GLY A 52 -5.61 -17.82 -5.41
CA GLY A 52 -4.25 -17.58 -5.85
C GLY A 52 -3.99 -16.10 -6.07
N VAL A 53 -2.75 -15.66 -5.81
CA VAL A 53 -2.34 -14.26 -5.97
C VAL A 53 -0.86 -14.19 -6.29
N ALA A 54 -0.44 -13.15 -7.04
CA ALA A 54 0.97 -12.84 -7.24
C ALA A 54 1.45 -11.77 -6.24
N GLU A 55 2.76 -11.80 -5.97
CA GLU A 55 3.41 -10.91 -5.00
C GLU A 55 3.72 -9.54 -5.64
N PHE A 56 2.69 -8.72 -5.91
CA PHE A 56 2.88 -7.33 -6.34
C PHE A 56 2.73 -6.39 -5.15
N ASN A 57 1.54 -5.86 -4.86
CA ASN A 57 1.33 -4.95 -3.74
C ASN A 57 0.62 -5.65 -2.57
N PRO A 58 1.30 -5.88 -1.42
CA PRO A 58 0.72 -6.62 -0.29
C PRO A 58 -0.52 -5.97 0.32
N SER A 59 -0.62 -4.63 0.31
CA SER A 59 -1.77 -3.94 0.88
C SER A 59 -3.09 -4.39 0.24
N GLN A 60 -3.07 -4.70 -1.04
CA GLN A 60 -4.27 -5.04 -1.80
C GLN A 60 -4.72 -6.50 -1.60
N ILE A 61 -3.79 -7.40 -1.24
CA ILE A 61 -4.06 -8.85 -1.17
C ILE A 61 -5.15 -9.17 -0.12
N GLY A 62 -5.02 -8.63 1.08
CA GLY A 62 -5.94 -8.93 2.19
C GLY A 62 -7.35 -8.39 2.00
N GLY A 63 -7.53 -7.37 1.16
CA GLY A 63 -8.85 -6.79 0.82
C GLY A 63 -9.57 -7.49 -0.32
N LEU A 64 -8.86 -8.21 -1.20
CA LEU A 64 -9.45 -8.84 -2.38
C LEU A 64 -10.65 -9.76 -2.10
N PRO A 65 -10.66 -10.60 -1.04
CA PRO A 65 -11.83 -11.40 -0.72
C PRO A 65 -13.09 -10.54 -0.46
N LEU A 66 -12.95 -9.44 0.29
CA LEU A 66 -14.07 -8.55 0.58
C LEU A 66 -14.59 -7.85 -0.67
N VAL A 67 -13.69 -7.40 -1.55
CA VAL A 67 -14.01 -6.84 -2.86
C VAL A 67 -14.83 -7.82 -3.71
N LEU A 68 -14.39 -9.07 -3.83
CA LEU A 68 -15.07 -10.11 -4.61
C LEU A 68 -16.45 -10.44 -4.01
N GLN A 69 -16.54 -10.62 -2.69
CA GLN A 69 -17.78 -10.94 -1.98
C GLN A 69 -18.82 -9.80 -2.12
N THR A 70 -18.40 -8.54 -1.95
CA THR A 70 -19.30 -7.39 -2.10
C THR A 70 -19.76 -7.23 -3.54
N SER A 71 -18.87 -7.42 -4.52
CA SER A 71 -19.25 -7.37 -5.94
C SER A 71 -20.25 -8.45 -6.31
N ALA A 72 -20.09 -9.67 -5.77
CA ALA A 72 -21.03 -10.77 -5.98
C ALA A 72 -22.39 -10.58 -5.28
N GLN A 73 -22.45 -9.76 -4.22
CA GLN A 73 -23.70 -9.38 -3.56
C GLN A 73 -24.48 -8.34 -4.38
N GLU A 74 -23.79 -7.39 -5.01
CA GLU A 74 -24.42 -6.32 -5.81
C GLU A 74 -24.73 -6.73 -7.24
N ILE A 75 -23.93 -7.65 -7.81
CA ILE A 75 -24.16 -8.26 -9.12
C ILE A 75 -24.17 -9.78 -8.91
N PRO A 76 -25.35 -10.36 -8.63
CA PRO A 76 -25.49 -11.80 -8.35
C PRO A 76 -25.04 -12.69 -9.52
N HIS A 77 -24.72 -13.94 -9.22
CA HIS A 77 -24.17 -14.89 -10.20
C HIS A 77 -25.08 -15.14 -11.40
N ASP A 78 -26.39 -15.05 -11.23
CA ASP A 78 -27.40 -15.21 -12.30
C ASP A 78 -27.52 -13.96 -13.20
N GLU A 79 -26.96 -12.85 -12.79
CA GLU A 79 -26.84 -11.63 -13.58
C GLU A 79 -25.50 -11.52 -14.32
N VAL A 80 -24.55 -12.43 -14.05
CA VAL A 80 -23.21 -12.41 -14.63
C VAL A 80 -23.15 -13.34 -15.84
N GLU A 81 -22.60 -12.86 -16.96
CA GLU A 81 -22.50 -13.61 -18.20
C GLU A 81 -21.04 -13.71 -18.71
N GLU A 82 -20.80 -14.69 -19.59
CA GLU A 82 -19.50 -14.85 -20.23
C GLU A 82 -19.14 -13.60 -21.05
N GLY A 83 -17.95 -13.07 -20.82
CA GLY A 83 -17.46 -11.85 -21.46
C GLY A 83 -17.70 -10.56 -20.66
N ASP A 84 -18.43 -10.62 -19.56
CA ASP A 84 -18.61 -9.48 -18.67
C ASP A 84 -17.27 -9.08 -18.00
N VAL A 85 -17.15 -7.80 -17.70
CA VAL A 85 -16.10 -7.26 -16.81
C VAL A 85 -16.75 -6.23 -15.89
N ILE A 86 -16.61 -6.43 -14.59
CA ILE A 86 -17.10 -5.53 -13.54
C ILE A 86 -15.96 -4.60 -13.14
N VAL A 87 -16.27 -3.33 -12.90
CA VAL A 87 -15.33 -2.35 -12.31
C VAL A 87 -15.93 -1.73 -11.07
N HIS A 88 -15.10 -1.50 -10.05
CA HIS A 88 -15.47 -0.63 -8.94
C HIS A 88 -14.22 -0.10 -8.18
N ASN A 89 -14.41 1.00 -7.42
CA ASN A 89 -13.38 1.57 -6.55
C ASN A 89 -13.95 2.09 -5.22
N ASP A 90 -15.19 1.71 -4.85
CA ASP A 90 -15.86 2.28 -3.68
C ASP A 90 -15.31 1.68 -2.37
N PRO A 91 -14.64 2.47 -1.50
CA PRO A 91 -14.08 1.97 -0.23
C PRO A 91 -15.15 1.42 0.72
N TYR A 92 -16.36 1.96 0.68
CA TYR A 92 -17.49 1.53 1.51
C TYR A 92 -18.22 0.29 0.96
N ARG A 93 -17.70 -0.28 -0.14
CA ARG A 93 -18.18 -1.52 -0.78
C ARG A 93 -17.06 -2.53 -0.96
N GLY A 94 -16.13 -2.58 -0.02
CA GLY A 94 -15.02 -3.53 -0.01
C GLY A 94 -13.75 -3.05 -0.70
N GLY A 95 -13.76 -1.93 -1.43
CA GLY A 95 -12.55 -1.25 -1.91
C GLY A 95 -11.69 -0.72 -0.76
N MET A 96 -10.50 -0.25 -1.05
CA MET A 96 -9.59 0.25 -0.01
C MET A 96 -9.54 1.79 0.03
N HIS A 97 -9.37 2.43 -1.12
CA HIS A 97 -9.47 3.88 -1.32
C HIS A 97 -9.81 4.19 -2.78
N THR A 98 -10.30 5.39 -3.04
CA THR A 98 -10.82 5.78 -4.36
C THR A 98 -9.86 5.64 -5.54
N PRO A 99 -8.52 5.86 -5.42
CA PRO A 99 -7.62 5.64 -6.54
C PRO A 99 -7.49 4.18 -7.00
N GLU A 100 -7.76 3.21 -6.13
CA GLU A 100 -7.68 1.79 -6.49
C GLU A 100 -8.92 1.32 -7.22
N HIS A 101 -8.76 1.07 -8.52
CA HIS A 101 -9.82 0.47 -9.33
C HIS A 101 -9.63 -1.03 -9.44
N THR A 102 -10.67 -1.77 -9.09
CA THR A 102 -10.72 -3.23 -9.22
C THR A 102 -11.51 -3.61 -10.44
N PHE A 103 -10.93 -4.48 -11.27
CA PHE A 103 -11.55 -5.08 -12.43
C PHE A 103 -11.71 -6.58 -12.16
N ILE A 104 -12.94 -7.08 -12.34
CA ILE A 104 -13.31 -8.47 -12.04
C ILE A 104 -13.93 -9.07 -13.29
N LYS A 105 -13.34 -10.18 -13.76
CA LYS A 105 -13.85 -10.93 -14.88
C LYS A 105 -14.32 -12.31 -14.43
N PRO A 106 -15.59 -12.66 -14.63
CA PRO A 106 -16.08 -14.01 -14.39
C PRO A 106 -15.46 -15.00 -15.38
N VAL A 107 -15.11 -16.16 -14.87
CA VAL A 107 -14.49 -17.25 -15.64
C VAL A 107 -15.49 -18.37 -15.82
N PHE A 108 -15.92 -18.58 -17.03
CA PHE A 108 -16.86 -19.65 -17.40
C PHE A 108 -16.13 -20.82 -18.05
N TYR A 109 -16.59 -22.02 -17.74
CA TYR A 109 -16.19 -23.24 -18.44
C TYR A 109 -17.43 -24.05 -18.82
N ARG A 110 -17.67 -24.23 -20.12
CA ARG A 110 -18.85 -24.93 -20.67
C ARG A 110 -20.19 -24.38 -20.15
N GLY A 111 -20.28 -23.06 -19.99
CA GLY A 111 -21.50 -22.37 -19.53
C GLY A 111 -21.68 -22.35 -18.02
N GLU A 112 -20.75 -22.92 -17.24
CA GLU A 112 -20.76 -22.88 -15.77
C GLU A 112 -19.72 -21.86 -15.25
N LEU A 113 -20.13 -21.03 -14.29
CA LEU A 113 -19.22 -20.10 -13.59
C LEU A 113 -18.28 -20.88 -12.69
N MET A 114 -16.97 -20.70 -12.89
CA MET A 114 -15.91 -21.41 -12.16
C MET A 114 -15.16 -20.55 -11.15
N GLY A 115 -15.23 -19.23 -11.28
CA GLY A 115 -14.54 -18.27 -10.44
C GLY A 115 -14.32 -16.95 -11.13
N TYR A 116 -13.33 -16.20 -10.67
CA TYR A 116 -13.04 -14.84 -11.12
C TYR A 116 -11.54 -14.63 -11.33
N ALA A 117 -11.18 -13.91 -12.40
CA ALA A 117 -9.89 -13.24 -12.51
C ALA A 117 -10.07 -11.79 -12.03
N VAL A 118 -9.21 -11.33 -11.15
CA VAL A 118 -9.28 -10.00 -10.54
C VAL A 118 -7.96 -9.27 -10.68
N ALA A 119 -8.03 -7.99 -11.04
CA ALA A 119 -6.89 -7.08 -11.05
C ALA A 119 -7.31 -5.78 -10.35
N ILE A 120 -6.53 -5.35 -9.38
CA ILE A 120 -6.69 -4.08 -8.67
C ILE A 120 -5.46 -3.23 -8.93
N GLY A 121 -5.63 -1.95 -9.20
CA GLY A 121 -4.51 -1.04 -9.43
C GLY A 121 -4.82 0.39 -9.07
N HIS A 122 -3.79 1.07 -8.55
CA HIS A 122 -3.82 2.46 -8.16
C HIS A 122 -3.65 3.35 -9.40
N VAL A 123 -4.73 3.95 -9.91
CA VAL A 123 -4.64 4.87 -11.06
C VAL A 123 -4.15 6.26 -10.62
N ALA A 124 -3.40 6.92 -11.50
CA ALA A 124 -2.78 8.20 -11.19
C ALA A 124 -3.78 9.37 -11.02
N GLU A 125 -5.02 9.25 -11.52
CA GLU A 125 -6.01 10.32 -11.51
C GLU A 125 -7.43 9.75 -11.36
N VAL A 126 -8.18 10.34 -10.44
CA VAL A 126 -9.56 9.91 -10.10
C VAL A 126 -10.57 11.07 -9.99
N GLY A 127 -10.19 12.27 -10.42
CA GLY A 127 -11.00 13.48 -10.19
C GLY A 127 -10.80 14.04 -8.78
N GLY A 128 -11.85 14.58 -8.19
CA GLY A 128 -11.79 15.15 -6.85
C GLY A 128 -11.22 16.55 -6.78
N MET A 129 -10.93 17.03 -5.56
CA MET A 129 -10.54 18.42 -5.33
C MET A 129 -9.07 18.73 -5.67
N VAL A 130 -8.24 17.70 -5.85
CA VAL A 130 -6.81 17.81 -6.21
C VAL A 130 -6.46 16.86 -7.35
N PRO A 131 -5.40 17.14 -8.14
CA PRO A 131 -4.85 16.15 -9.06
C PRO A 131 -4.41 14.88 -8.30
N GLY A 132 -4.81 13.70 -8.78
CA GLY A 132 -4.46 12.41 -8.20
C GLY A 132 -5.31 11.95 -7.02
N GLY A 133 -6.24 12.78 -6.51
CA GLY A 133 -7.19 12.39 -5.46
C GLY A 133 -6.68 12.41 -4.01
N PHE A 134 -5.36 12.54 -3.78
CA PHE A 134 -4.78 12.60 -2.42
C PHE A 134 -4.86 14.01 -1.85
N ALA A 135 -6.06 14.39 -1.41
CA ALA A 135 -6.32 15.69 -0.83
C ALA A 135 -6.07 15.67 0.69
N GLY A 136 -4.91 16.18 1.13
CA GLY A 136 -4.55 16.23 2.55
C GLY A 136 -5.46 17.11 3.42
N GLU A 137 -6.36 17.87 2.80
CA GLU A 137 -7.37 18.72 3.44
C GLU A 137 -8.81 18.27 3.12
N ALA A 138 -8.99 17.02 2.63
CA ALA A 138 -10.31 16.44 2.40
C ALA A 138 -11.06 16.24 3.73
N THR A 139 -12.38 16.44 3.73
CA THR A 139 -13.26 16.26 4.90
C THR A 139 -14.42 15.31 4.62
N GLU A 140 -14.57 14.87 3.39
CA GLU A 140 -15.56 13.88 2.96
C GLU A 140 -15.06 13.13 1.72
N ILE A 141 -15.56 11.92 1.50
CA ILE A 141 -15.13 11.04 0.42
C ILE A 141 -15.28 11.66 -0.99
N PHE A 142 -16.22 12.60 -1.17
CA PHE A 142 -16.43 13.28 -2.46
C PHE A 142 -15.27 14.19 -2.87
N HIS A 143 -14.44 14.62 -1.92
CA HIS A 143 -13.23 15.39 -2.20
C HIS A 143 -12.12 14.53 -2.84
N GLU A 144 -12.16 13.20 -2.64
CA GLU A 144 -11.13 12.25 -3.06
C GLU A 144 -11.29 11.75 -4.50
N GLY A 145 -12.40 12.06 -5.16
CA GLY A 145 -12.62 11.70 -6.55
C GLY A 145 -13.90 10.93 -6.82
N MET A 146 -14.00 10.41 -8.05
CA MET A 146 -15.16 9.68 -8.50
C MET A 146 -15.23 8.31 -7.82
N ARG A 147 -16.33 8.04 -7.14
CA ARG A 147 -16.66 6.74 -6.57
C ARG A 147 -17.53 5.94 -7.54
N VAL A 148 -17.07 4.77 -7.91
CA VAL A 148 -17.73 3.86 -8.83
C VAL A 148 -18.14 2.61 -8.05
N PRO A 149 -19.45 2.37 -7.82
CA PRO A 149 -19.94 1.12 -7.25
C PRO A 149 -19.70 -0.04 -8.23
N PRO A 150 -19.85 -1.33 -7.84
CA PRO A 150 -19.77 -2.43 -8.77
C PRO A 150 -20.71 -2.25 -9.95
N VAL A 151 -20.15 -2.06 -11.16
CA VAL A 151 -20.90 -1.91 -12.42
C VAL A 151 -20.19 -2.66 -13.53
N LYS A 152 -20.94 -3.14 -14.51
CA LYS A 152 -20.35 -3.75 -15.69
C LYS A 152 -19.79 -2.66 -16.61
N ILE A 153 -18.48 -2.72 -16.87
CA ILE A 153 -17.82 -1.87 -17.88
C ILE A 153 -17.78 -2.56 -19.26
N LYS A 154 -17.91 -3.90 -19.24
CA LYS A 154 -18.20 -4.72 -20.44
C LYS A 154 -19.34 -5.66 -20.14
N GLU A 155 -20.21 -5.84 -21.14
CA GLU A 155 -21.29 -6.84 -21.14
C GLU A 155 -21.13 -7.74 -22.35
N ARG A 156 -21.08 -9.07 -22.12
CA ARG A 156 -20.91 -10.09 -23.18
C ARG A 156 -19.77 -9.76 -24.15
N GLY A 157 -18.67 -9.25 -23.62
CA GLY A 157 -17.49 -8.86 -24.39
C GLY A 157 -17.57 -7.49 -25.07
N GLN A 158 -18.70 -6.78 -25.01
CA GLN A 158 -18.88 -5.44 -25.57
C GLN A 158 -18.70 -4.36 -24.50
N ASP A 159 -18.09 -3.23 -24.88
CA ASP A 159 -17.95 -2.09 -23.98
C ASP A 159 -19.30 -1.45 -23.66
N VAL A 160 -19.60 -1.18 -22.39
CA VAL A 160 -20.74 -0.37 -21.96
C VAL A 160 -20.36 1.11 -22.11
N VAL A 161 -20.68 1.65 -23.27
CA VAL A 161 -20.22 2.98 -23.73
C VAL A 161 -20.59 4.09 -22.75
N GLU A 162 -21.74 3.99 -22.11
CA GLU A 162 -22.24 4.97 -21.14
C GLU A 162 -21.38 5.01 -19.87
N VAL A 163 -20.95 3.86 -19.37
CA VAL A 163 -20.04 3.75 -18.21
C VAL A 163 -18.67 4.36 -18.56
N TRP A 164 -18.12 4.03 -19.73
CA TRP A 164 -16.87 4.63 -20.21
C TRP A 164 -16.95 6.15 -20.31
N LYS A 165 -18.02 6.69 -20.91
CA LYS A 165 -18.23 8.14 -21.03
C LYS A 165 -18.32 8.81 -19.67
N LEU A 166 -19.10 8.21 -18.75
CA LEU A 166 -19.28 8.75 -17.40
C LEU A 166 -17.96 8.81 -16.64
N MET A 167 -17.20 7.71 -16.63
CA MET A 167 -15.92 7.65 -15.92
C MET A 167 -14.90 8.62 -16.51
N LEU A 168 -14.67 8.58 -17.82
CA LEU A 168 -13.66 9.40 -18.47
C LEU A 168 -13.98 10.92 -18.43
N ALA A 169 -15.25 11.31 -18.33
CA ALA A 169 -15.63 12.71 -18.15
C ALA A 169 -15.27 13.29 -16.78
N ASN A 170 -15.02 12.44 -15.78
CA ASN A 170 -14.70 12.84 -14.41
C ASN A 170 -13.20 12.86 -14.09
N TYR A 171 -12.35 12.43 -15.02
CA TYR A 171 -10.90 12.39 -14.83
C TYR A 171 -10.19 13.48 -15.62
N ARG A 172 -9.15 14.11 -15.03
CA ARG A 172 -8.34 15.16 -15.69
C ARG A 172 -7.47 14.62 -16.81
N THR A 173 -7.13 13.32 -16.77
CA THR A 173 -6.26 12.64 -17.75
C THR A 173 -6.99 11.47 -18.45
N PRO A 174 -8.11 11.73 -19.18
CA PRO A 174 -8.97 10.67 -19.70
C PRO A 174 -8.26 9.69 -20.63
N ARG A 175 -7.25 10.16 -21.39
CA ARG A 175 -6.46 9.30 -22.28
C ARG A 175 -5.59 8.31 -21.50
N ALA A 176 -4.91 8.76 -20.45
CA ALA A 176 -4.08 7.90 -19.61
C ALA A 176 -4.95 6.90 -18.84
N ASN A 177 -6.04 7.37 -18.20
CA ASN A 177 -6.99 6.50 -17.50
C ASN A 177 -7.61 5.43 -18.43
N TYR A 178 -7.99 5.82 -19.65
CA TYR A 178 -8.48 4.84 -20.63
C TYR A 178 -7.44 3.76 -20.92
N GLY A 179 -6.17 4.14 -21.14
CA GLY A 179 -5.08 3.18 -21.37
C GLY A 179 -4.87 2.23 -20.20
N ASP A 180 -4.87 2.77 -18.98
CA ASP A 180 -4.69 1.98 -17.75
C ASP A 180 -5.87 1.04 -17.50
N PHE A 181 -7.11 1.48 -17.72
CA PHE A 181 -8.29 0.61 -17.62
C PHE A 181 -8.28 -0.50 -18.66
N ARG A 182 -7.81 -0.22 -19.89
CA ARG A 182 -7.60 -1.26 -20.91
C ARG A 182 -6.53 -2.26 -20.50
N ALA A 183 -5.47 -1.82 -19.81
CA ALA A 183 -4.45 -2.71 -19.30
C ALA A 183 -5.00 -3.63 -18.19
N LEU A 184 -5.84 -3.10 -17.28
CA LEU A 184 -6.54 -3.88 -16.24
C LEU A 184 -7.50 -4.91 -16.87
N ILE A 185 -8.29 -4.52 -17.90
CA ILE A 185 -9.14 -5.44 -18.65
C ILE A 185 -8.30 -6.53 -19.33
N SER A 186 -7.19 -6.17 -19.96
CA SER A 186 -6.29 -7.14 -20.61
C SER A 186 -5.70 -8.12 -19.61
N ALA A 187 -5.37 -7.67 -18.40
CA ALA A 187 -4.89 -8.53 -17.34
C ALA A 187 -5.92 -9.58 -16.93
N VAL A 188 -7.18 -9.16 -16.67
CA VAL A 188 -8.24 -10.11 -16.30
C VAL A 188 -8.65 -11.00 -17.47
N ASP A 189 -8.53 -10.55 -18.72
CA ASP A 189 -8.74 -11.37 -19.91
C ASP A 189 -7.71 -12.50 -20.00
N VAL A 190 -6.43 -12.20 -19.77
CA VAL A 190 -5.34 -13.20 -19.67
C VAL A 190 -5.62 -14.17 -18.53
N GLY A 191 -5.97 -13.66 -17.35
CA GLY A 191 -6.27 -14.48 -16.18
C GLY A 191 -7.39 -15.47 -16.47
N ALA A 192 -8.51 -15.00 -17.05
CA ALA A 192 -9.64 -15.83 -17.40
C ALA A 192 -9.29 -16.91 -18.43
N ALA A 193 -8.57 -16.54 -19.49
CA ALA A 193 -8.17 -17.51 -20.53
C ALA A 193 -7.23 -18.58 -19.97
N ARG A 194 -6.25 -18.22 -19.14
CA ARG A 194 -5.30 -19.16 -18.54
C ARG A 194 -5.97 -20.05 -17.50
N LEU A 195 -6.87 -19.51 -16.68
CA LEU A 195 -7.62 -20.28 -15.71
C LEU A 195 -8.55 -21.30 -16.40
N THR A 196 -9.24 -20.89 -17.47
CA THR A 196 -10.04 -21.82 -18.33
C THR A 196 -9.18 -22.95 -18.86
N ALA A 197 -7.97 -22.67 -19.38
CA ALA A 197 -7.06 -23.71 -19.87
C ALA A 197 -6.58 -24.65 -18.76
N LEU A 198 -6.38 -24.14 -17.53
CA LEU A 198 -6.04 -24.97 -16.37
C LEU A 198 -7.20 -25.91 -16.00
N ILE A 199 -8.43 -25.38 -15.99
CA ILE A 199 -9.66 -26.15 -15.73
C ILE A 199 -9.88 -27.22 -16.81
N GLU A 200 -9.65 -26.88 -18.07
CA GLU A 200 -9.75 -27.85 -19.16
C GLU A 200 -8.75 -29.01 -19.02
N LYS A 201 -7.52 -28.72 -18.59
CA LYS A 201 -6.46 -29.72 -18.41
C LYS A 201 -6.75 -30.72 -17.29
N TYR A 202 -7.28 -30.26 -16.16
CA TYR A 202 -7.46 -31.11 -14.97
C TYR A 202 -8.92 -31.52 -14.74
N GLY A 203 -9.87 -30.90 -15.42
CA GLY A 203 -11.30 -31.05 -15.21
C GLY A 203 -11.85 -30.13 -14.11
N PRO A 204 -13.13 -29.70 -14.22
CA PRO A 204 -13.73 -28.72 -13.31
C PRO A 204 -13.81 -29.21 -11.86
N GLU A 205 -14.18 -30.48 -11.65
CA GLU A 205 -14.29 -31.05 -10.31
C GLU A 205 -12.92 -31.14 -9.61
N THR A 206 -11.90 -31.58 -10.35
CA THR A 206 -10.53 -31.66 -9.83
C THR A 206 -10.01 -30.28 -9.46
N PHE A 207 -10.30 -29.27 -10.29
CA PHE A 207 -9.90 -27.90 -10.02
C PHE A 207 -10.56 -27.36 -8.74
N ARG A 208 -11.90 -27.50 -8.59
CA ARG A 208 -12.63 -27.05 -7.39
C ARG A 208 -12.09 -27.70 -6.12
N GLN A 209 -11.98 -29.03 -6.15
CA GLN A 209 -11.47 -29.77 -5.00
C GLN A 209 -10.06 -29.34 -4.63
N THR A 210 -9.19 -29.11 -5.64
CA THR A 210 -7.82 -28.67 -5.37
C THR A 210 -7.76 -27.27 -4.78
N ALA A 211 -8.61 -26.34 -5.25
CA ALA A 211 -8.69 -25.00 -4.70
C ALA A 211 -9.12 -25.03 -3.21
N ASP A 212 -10.09 -25.87 -2.87
CA ASP A 212 -10.51 -26.06 -1.47
C ASP A 212 -9.41 -26.74 -0.65
N ASP A 213 -8.79 -27.82 -1.14
CA ASP A 213 -7.67 -28.51 -0.46
C ASP A 213 -6.47 -27.58 -0.21
N LEU A 214 -6.16 -26.66 -1.14
CA LEU A 214 -5.09 -25.67 -1.01
C LEU A 214 -5.41 -24.63 0.07
N MET A 215 -6.65 -24.19 0.18
CA MET A 215 -7.07 -23.29 1.25
C MET A 215 -7.01 -23.98 2.61
N ASP A 216 -7.44 -25.24 2.70
CA ASP A 216 -7.35 -26.02 3.94
C ASP A 216 -5.89 -26.30 4.33
N TYR A 217 -5.02 -26.52 3.34
CA TYR A 217 -3.59 -26.66 3.57
C TYR A 217 -2.97 -25.33 4.08
N ALA A 218 -3.28 -24.20 3.46
CA ALA A 218 -2.80 -22.89 3.91
C ALA A 218 -3.30 -22.54 5.32
N GLU A 219 -4.57 -22.86 5.64
CA GLU A 219 -5.11 -22.72 6.98
C GLU A 219 -4.35 -23.57 7.99
N SER A 220 -4.14 -24.85 7.70
CA SER A 220 -3.42 -25.75 8.60
C SER A 220 -1.98 -25.30 8.87
N ARG A 221 -1.29 -24.76 7.85
CA ARG A 221 0.05 -24.18 7.97
C ARG A 221 0.03 -22.93 8.86
N MET A 222 -0.92 -22.01 8.64
CA MET A 222 -1.06 -20.81 9.45
C MET A 222 -1.37 -21.16 10.91
N ARG A 223 -2.30 -22.08 11.16
CA ARG A 223 -2.60 -22.57 12.51
C ARG A 223 -1.37 -23.16 13.22
N ALA A 224 -0.53 -23.90 12.49
CA ALA A 224 0.72 -24.44 13.03
C ALA A 224 1.70 -23.34 13.45
N GLU A 225 1.80 -22.25 12.67
CA GLU A 225 2.62 -21.08 13.02
C GLU A 225 2.06 -20.33 14.23
N LEU A 226 0.75 -20.06 14.27
CA LEU A 226 0.11 -19.35 15.36
C LEU A 226 0.17 -20.12 16.68
N LYS A 227 0.11 -21.44 16.62
CA LYS A 227 0.27 -22.32 17.80
C LYS A 227 1.64 -22.18 18.48
N ALA A 228 2.65 -21.70 17.76
CA ALA A 228 3.96 -21.43 18.33
C ALA A 228 4.02 -20.07 19.07
N PHE A 229 2.99 -19.24 18.96
CA PHE A 229 2.89 -18.01 19.71
C PHE A 229 2.34 -18.31 21.11
N PRO A 230 2.95 -17.80 22.19
CA PRO A 230 2.39 -17.96 23.54
C PRO A 230 0.98 -17.40 23.65
N ASP A 231 0.08 -18.13 24.33
CA ASP A 231 -1.26 -17.65 24.63
C ASP A 231 -1.20 -16.38 25.48
N GLY A 232 -2.08 -15.43 25.20
CA GLY A 232 -2.14 -14.16 25.93
C GLY A 232 -2.84 -13.05 25.19
N VAL A 233 -2.89 -11.89 25.82
CA VAL A 233 -3.35 -10.63 25.21
C VAL A 233 -2.17 -9.68 25.17
N TYR A 234 -1.83 -9.23 23.98
CA TYR A 234 -0.69 -8.36 23.71
C TYR A 234 -1.19 -7.03 23.17
N SER A 235 -0.94 -5.96 23.89
CA SER A 235 -1.48 -4.64 23.59
C SER A 235 -0.39 -3.68 23.15
N PHE A 236 -0.69 -2.84 22.18
CA PHE A 236 0.14 -1.71 21.79
C PHE A 236 -0.69 -0.57 21.22
N ALA A 237 -0.15 0.64 21.26
CA ALA A 237 -0.76 1.82 20.63
C ALA A 237 0.30 2.68 19.93
N ASP A 238 -0.05 3.17 18.74
CA ASP A 238 0.71 4.19 18.01
C ASP A 238 -0.25 5.27 17.51
N TYR A 239 0.26 6.33 16.92
CA TYR A 239 -0.53 7.52 16.59
C TYR A 239 -0.22 8.00 15.18
N MET A 240 -1.25 8.36 14.42
CA MET A 240 -1.13 9.31 13.33
C MET A 240 -0.88 10.70 13.94
N GLU A 241 -0.03 11.51 13.34
CA GLU A 241 0.41 12.77 13.99
C GLU A 241 -0.58 13.92 13.89
N ASP A 242 -1.41 13.93 12.86
CA ASP A 242 -2.56 14.81 12.61
C ASP A 242 -3.40 14.27 11.46
N ASP A 243 -4.53 14.90 11.14
CA ASP A 243 -5.39 14.53 10.02
C ASP A 243 -5.41 15.55 8.87
N GLY A 244 -4.51 16.55 8.89
CA GLY A 244 -4.47 17.62 7.90
C GLY A 244 -5.44 18.78 8.19
N ILE A 245 -6.48 18.56 9.00
CA ILE A 245 -7.51 19.55 9.40
C ILE A 245 -7.26 20.02 10.83
N GLU A 246 -7.07 19.07 11.74
CA GLU A 246 -6.83 19.30 13.15
C GLU A 246 -5.40 18.89 13.53
N ASP A 247 -4.66 19.79 14.19
CA ASP A 247 -3.30 19.51 14.66
C ASP A 247 -3.33 18.79 16.01
N ARG A 248 -3.77 17.53 16.00
CA ARG A 248 -3.75 16.62 17.15
C ARG A 248 -3.43 15.20 16.72
N PRO A 249 -2.82 14.39 17.61
CA PRO A 249 -2.60 12.98 17.32
C PRO A 249 -3.90 12.17 17.38
N TYR A 250 -3.98 11.14 16.53
CA TYR A 250 -5.06 10.15 16.50
C TYR A 250 -4.51 8.78 16.85
N LYS A 251 -5.08 8.14 17.87
CA LYS A 251 -4.60 6.88 18.41
C LYS A 251 -5.12 5.69 17.61
N ILE A 252 -4.21 4.79 17.25
CA ILE A 252 -4.50 3.43 16.81
C ILE A 252 -4.06 2.50 17.93
N HIS A 253 -4.99 1.69 18.42
CA HIS A 253 -4.76 0.71 19.48
C HIS A 253 -5.13 -0.68 19.01
N VAL A 254 -4.36 -1.67 19.42
CA VAL A 254 -4.70 -3.08 19.22
C VAL A 254 -4.55 -3.87 20.51
N ASP A 255 -5.50 -4.78 20.72
CA ASP A 255 -5.37 -5.92 21.60
C ASP A 255 -5.31 -7.18 20.72
N VAL A 256 -4.16 -7.86 20.71
CA VAL A 256 -3.97 -9.09 19.95
C VAL A 256 -4.13 -10.26 20.91
N HIS A 257 -5.26 -10.96 20.82
CA HIS A 257 -5.56 -12.15 21.60
C HIS A 257 -5.04 -13.38 20.87
N VAL A 258 -4.05 -14.05 21.43
CA VAL A 258 -3.53 -15.34 20.95
C VAL A 258 -4.14 -16.44 21.81
N GLN A 259 -4.83 -17.39 21.19
CA GLN A 259 -5.45 -18.51 21.87
C GLN A 259 -5.31 -19.79 21.03
N GLY A 260 -4.43 -20.67 21.47
CA GLY A 260 -4.15 -21.94 20.79
C GLY A 260 -3.57 -21.75 19.40
N ASP A 261 -4.37 -21.90 18.37
CA ASP A 261 -3.97 -21.77 16.96
C ASP A 261 -4.77 -20.67 16.21
N GLU A 262 -5.41 -19.77 16.98
CA GLU A 262 -6.17 -18.63 16.45
C GLU A 262 -5.67 -17.31 17.05
N VAL A 263 -5.85 -16.23 16.28
CA VAL A 263 -5.58 -14.87 16.70
C VAL A 263 -6.81 -14.00 16.46
N VAL A 264 -7.16 -13.15 17.46
CA VAL A 264 -8.14 -12.08 17.31
C VAL A 264 -7.41 -10.76 17.43
N VAL A 265 -7.50 -9.92 16.40
CA VAL A 265 -7.00 -8.54 16.41
C VAL A 265 -8.18 -7.63 16.72
N ASP A 266 -8.18 -7.03 17.90
CA ASP A 266 -9.24 -6.12 18.36
C ASP A 266 -8.73 -4.68 18.38
N TYR A 267 -9.40 -3.81 17.61
CA TYR A 267 -9.09 -2.39 17.50
C TYR A 267 -9.93 -1.50 18.42
N GLY A 268 -10.69 -2.07 19.35
CA GLY A 268 -11.67 -1.36 20.18
C GLY A 268 -11.15 -0.19 21.02
N GLY A 269 -9.82 -0.06 21.17
CA GLY A 269 -9.18 1.06 21.85
C GLY A 269 -8.73 2.20 20.95
N SER A 270 -8.97 2.15 19.64
CA SER A 270 -8.63 3.20 18.67
C SER A 270 -9.57 4.40 18.79
N ASP A 271 -9.11 5.57 18.34
CA ASP A 271 -9.92 6.80 18.33
C ASP A 271 -11.10 6.71 17.36
N GLU A 272 -12.11 7.57 17.55
CA GLU A 272 -13.18 7.82 16.59
C GLU A 272 -12.59 8.28 15.25
N GLN A 273 -13.37 8.12 14.18
CA GLN A 273 -12.95 8.55 12.84
C GLN A 273 -12.56 10.04 12.82
N ALA A 274 -11.47 10.34 12.11
CA ALA A 274 -10.94 11.67 11.91
C ALA A 274 -11.79 12.46 10.90
N ARG A 275 -11.71 13.78 10.95
CA ARG A 275 -12.31 14.66 9.93
C ARG A 275 -11.52 14.63 8.63
N GLY A 276 -10.21 14.46 8.71
CA GLY A 276 -9.29 14.47 7.59
C GLY A 276 -9.02 13.06 7.02
N PRO A 277 -8.21 12.96 5.94
CA PRO A 277 -8.13 11.79 5.05
C PRO A 277 -7.29 10.63 5.58
N ILE A 278 -7.20 10.44 6.89
CA ILE A 278 -6.42 9.37 7.51
C ILE A 278 -7.24 8.16 7.97
N ASN A 279 -8.56 8.15 7.74
CA ASN A 279 -9.40 7.03 8.14
C ASN A 279 -9.14 5.80 7.27
N ALA A 280 -9.10 4.63 7.88
CA ALA A 280 -9.15 3.36 7.20
C ALA A 280 -10.60 2.86 7.09
N VAL A 281 -10.86 2.02 6.11
CA VAL A 281 -12.11 1.26 5.96
C VAL A 281 -11.87 -0.21 6.32
N LEU A 282 -12.94 -1.00 6.44
CA LEU A 282 -12.86 -2.39 6.91
C LEU A 282 -11.85 -3.25 6.13
N SER A 283 -11.81 -3.11 4.81
CA SER A 283 -10.85 -3.83 3.95
C SER A 283 -9.40 -3.50 4.26
N VAL A 284 -9.10 -2.25 4.61
CA VAL A 284 -7.76 -1.80 5.05
C VAL A 284 -7.42 -2.39 6.41
N ALA A 285 -8.34 -2.37 7.37
CA ALA A 285 -8.13 -2.98 8.69
C ALA A 285 -7.82 -4.49 8.59
N TRP A 286 -8.54 -5.20 7.73
CA TRP A 286 -8.28 -6.62 7.45
C TRP A 286 -6.93 -6.82 6.80
N SER A 287 -6.65 -6.10 5.71
CA SER A 287 -5.40 -6.25 4.98
C SER A 287 -4.18 -5.92 5.85
N SER A 288 -4.28 -4.89 6.71
CA SER A 288 -3.20 -4.52 7.63
C SER A 288 -2.90 -5.61 8.65
N ALA A 289 -3.94 -6.26 9.20
CA ALA A 289 -3.78 -7.36 10.15
C ALA A 289 -3.16 -8.59 9.48
N TYR A 290 -3.67 -8.98 8.31
CA TYR A 290 -3.11 -10.10 7.56
C TYR A 290 -1.67 -9.85 7.16
N ASN A 291 -1.36 -8.64 6.67
CA ASN A 291 -0.01 -8.23 6.30
C ASN A 291 0.95 -8.34 7.51
N ALA A 292 0.58 -7.80 8.67
CA ALA A 292 1.40 -7.87 9.88
C ALA A 292 1.68 -9.32 10.31
N ILE A 293 0.66 -10.18 10.35
CA ILE A 293 0.79 -11.57 10.81
C ILE A 293 1.60 -12.39 9.80
N LEU A 294 1.38 -12.20 8.50
CA LEU A 294 2.16 -12.88 7.45
C LEU A 294 3.67 -12.56 7.53
N HIS A 295 4.05 -11.34 7.96
CA HIS A 295 5.46 -10.99 8.17
C HIS A 295 6.10 -11.67 9.39
N LEU A 296 5.29 -12.15 10.34
CA LEU A 296 5.75 -12.84 11.55
C LEU A 296 5.68 -14.37 11.44
N THR A 297 5.21 -14.89 10.31
CA THR A 297 4.99 -16.33 10.06
C THR A 297 5.83 -16.83 8.89
N ASP A 298 5.76 -18.13 8.59
CA ASP A 298 6.52 -18.75 7.49
C ASP A 298 6.12 -18.14 6.13
N PRO A 299 7.04 -17.50 5.40
CA PRO A 299 6.76 -16.90 4.10
C PRO A 299 6.35 -17.90 3.01
N SER A 300 6.57 -19.19 3.22
CA SER A 300 6.20 -20.26 2.27
C SER A 300 4.74 -20.70 2.34
N ILE A 301 3.94 -20.18 3.31
CA ILE A 301 2.50 -20.43 3.38
C ILE A 301 1.83 -19.87 2.11
N PRO A 302 1.01 -20.65 1.39
CA PRO A 302 0.28 -20.15 0.23
C PRO A 302 -0.63 -18.97 0.61
N LYS A 303 -0.55 -17.86 -0.15
CA LYS A 303 -1.35 -16.66 0.08
C LYS A 303 -2.71 -16.83 -0.61
N ASN A 304 -3.67 -17.33 0.15
CA ASN A 304 -5.06 -17.50 -0.26
C ASN A 304 -5.99 -17.29 0.94
N SER A 305 -7.29 -17.33 0.75
CA SER A 305 -8.25 -17.12 1.85
C SER A 305 -8.11 -18.12 3.00
N GLY A 306 -7.52 -19.28 2.77
CA GLY A 306 -7.27 -20.27 3.84
C GLY A 306 -6.31 -19.76 4.90
N CYS A 307 -5.22 -19.09 4.52
CA CYS A 307 -4.25 -18.57 5.49
C CYS A 307 -4.84 -17.45 6.38
N PHE A 308 -5.95 -16.82 5.97
CA PHE A 308 -6.61 -15.78 6.74
C PHE A 308 -7.66 -16.31 7.73
N ARG A 309 -8.19 -17.53 7.54
CA ARG A 309 -9.27 -18.11 8.36
C ARG A 309 -9.00 -18.13 9.87
N PRO A 310 -7.79 -18.42 10.38
CA PRO A 310 -7.51 -18.40 11.81
C PRO A 310 -7.26 -17.00 12.38
N ILE A 311 -7.32 -15.94 11.56
CA ILE A 311 -7.10 -14.56 11.97
C ILE A 311 -8.45 -13.84 11.95
N LYS A 312 -8.98 -13.52 13.13
CA LYS A 312 -10.24 -12.79 13.28
C LYS A 312 -9.98 -11.32 13.57
N ILE A 313 -10.83 -10.45 13.08
CA ILE A 313 -10.65 -9.00 13.20
C ILE A 313 -11.92 -8.38 13.76
N VAL A 314 -11.75 -7.58 14.81
CA VAL A 314 -12.79 -6.77 15.44
C VAL A 314 -12.45 -5.30 15.22
N ALA A 315 -13.16 -4.66 14.31
CA ALA A 315 -12.97 -3.25 13.94
C ALA A 315 -14.31 -2.50 14.16
N PRO A 316 -14.43 -1.71 15.25
CA PRO A 316 -15.65 -0.96 15.53
C PRO A 316 -15.98 0.04 14.42
N GLY A 317 -17.25 0.10 13.99
CA GLY A 317 -17.73 1.12 13.05
C GLY A 317 -17.61 2.53 13.65
N GLY A 318 -17.40 3.54 12.78
CA GLY A 318 -17.20 4.94 13.19
C GLY A 318 -15.84 5.22 13.85
N SER A 319 -14.92 4.27 13.84
CA SER A 319 -13.54 4.45 14.30
C SER A 319 -12.60 4.80 13.12
N MET A 320 -11.42 5.35 13.41
CA MET A 320 -10.46 5.65 12.36
C MET A 320 -9.88 4.41 11.65
N VAL A 321 -10.14 3.20 12.15
CA VAL A 321 -9.74 1.93 11.51
C VAL A 321 -10.89 1.28 10.73
N ASN A 322 -12.12 1.76 10.89
CA ASN A 322 -13.32 1.32 10.17
C ASN A 322 -14.34 2.46 10.13
N ALA A 323 -14.06 3.46 9.31
CA ALA A 323 -14.86 4.67 9.23
C ALA A 323 -16.22 4.44 8.56
N ASP A 324 -17.21 5.21 9.01
CA ASP A 324 -18.54 5.25 8.41
C ASP A 324 -18.61 6.26 7.27
N TYR A 325 -19.38 5.93 6.24
CA TYR A 325 -19.70 6.85 5.15
C TYR A 325 -20.39 8.14 5.70
N PRO A 326 -20.03 9.34 5.20
CA PRO A 326 -19.18 9.66 4.05
C PRO A 326 -17.77 10.15 4.43
N ALA A 327 -17.13 9.60 5.46
CA ALA A 327 -15.80 10.02 5.88
C ALA A 327 -14.78 9.89 4.75
N THR A 328 -13.80 10.78 4.73
CA THR A 328 -12.64 10.72 3.82
C THR A 328 -11.66 9.63 4.26
N CYS A 329 -11.04 8.90 3.33
CA CYS A 329 -10.24 7.71 3.65
C CYS A 329 -9.05 7.45 2.71
N VAL A 330 -8.68 8.41 1.85
CA VAL A 330 -7.64 8.17 0.83
C VAL A 330 -6.29 7.80 1.43
N GLY A 331 -5.90 8.40 2.55
CA GLY A 331 -4.67 8.09 3.29
C GLY A 331 -4.77 6.83 4.18
N GLY A 332 -5.95 6.25 4.29
CA GLY A 332 -6.17 5.04 5.09
C GLY A 332 -5.34 3.86 4.59
N ASN A 333 -5.35 3.63 3.29
CA ASN A 333 -4.63 2.51 2.69
C ASN A 333 -3.10 2.72 2.64
N THR A 334 -2.65 3.95 2.48
CA THR A 334 -1.21 4.25 2.37
C THR A 334 -0.56 4.49 3.73
N GLU A 335 -1.16 5.33 4.60
CA GLU A 335 -0.54 5.80 5.83
C GLU A 335 -1.04 5.05 7.07
N THR A 336 -2.36 4.93 7.23
CA THR A 336 -2.97 4.27 8.40
C THR A 336 -2.74 2.77 8.37
N HIS A 337 -2.76 2.14 7.20
CA HIS A 337 -2.39 0.73 7.02
C HIS A 337 -1.03 0.40 7.62
N ILE A 338 0.01 1.17 7.28
CA ILE A 338 1.36 0.98 7.81
C ILE A 338 1.34 1.07 9.34
N ARG A 339 0.63 2.07 9.86
CA ARG A 339 0.52 2.30 11.30
C ARG A 339 -0.14 1.13 12.02
N ILE A 340 -1.26 0.62 11.48
CA ILE A 340 -1.96 -0.56 11.99
C ILE A 340 -1.03 -1.78 11.99
N ALA A 341 -0.37 -2.05 10.87
CA ALA A 341 0.50 -3.23 10.74
C ALA A 341 1.63 -3.21 11.78
N TYR A 342 2.32 -2.07 11.95
CA TYR A 342 3.38 -1.96 12.95
C TYR A 342 2.87 -1.97 14.39
N THR A 343 1.66 -1.47 14.64
CA THR A 343 1.04 -1.57 15.98
C THR A 343 0.81 -3.03 16.36
N ILE A 344 0.37 -3.88 15.41
CA ILE A 344 0.22 -5.33 15.62
C ILE A 344 1.57 -6.01 15.82
N ILE A 345 2.58 -5.68 14.99
CA ILE A 345 3.93 -6.23 15.11
C ILE A 345 4.55 -5.89 16.48
N ALA A 346 4.36 -4.66 16.97
CA ALA A 346 4.84 -4.24 18.28
C ALA A 346 4.12 -4.96 19.42
N ALA A 347 2.81 -5.18 19.30
CA ALA A 347 2.07 -5.99 20.26
C ALA A 347 2.61 -7.42 20.31
N LEU A 348 2.76 -8.08 19.16
CA LEU A 348 3.27 -9.45 19.07
C LEU A 348 4.77 -9.59 19.36
N ALA A 349 5.57 -8.52 19.25
CA ALA A 349 6.98 -8.51 19.66
C ALA A 349 7.17 -8.86 21.14
N GLN A 350 6.13 -8.69 21.97
CA GLN A 350 6.15 -9.07 23.38
C GLN A 350 6.20 -10.59 23.57
N CYS A 351 5.73 -11.38 22.61
CA CYS A 351 5.72 -12.84 22.69
C CYS A 351 6.60 -13.53 21.63
N VAL A 352 6.85 -12.90 20.48
CA VAL A 352 7.71 -13.46 19.42
C VAL A 352 8.79 -12.43 18.98
N PRO A 353 9.66 -11.97 19.93
CA PRO A 353 10.64 -10.92 19.65
C PRO A 353 11.57 -11.27 18.49
N ASP A 354 11.97 -12.53 18.35
CA ASP A 354 12.89 -12.99 17.32
C ASP A 354 12.30 -13.01 15.90
N ARG A 355 10.99 -12.77 15.77
CA ARG A 355 10.30 -12.65 14.48
C ARG A 355 9.93 -11.20 14.16
N ALA A 356 9.81 -10.34 15.18
CA ALA A 356 9.43 -8.95 15.03
C ALA A 356 10.61 -8.07 14.60
N PHE A 357 10.32 -6.90 14.05
CA PHE A 357 11.31 -5.93 13.56
C PHE A 357 10.84 -4.50 13.87
N ALA A 358 11.78 -3.56 13.87
CA ALA A 358 11.50 -2.15 14.15
C ALA A 358 10.72 -1.50 12.99
N THR A 359 10.10 -0.33 13.23
CA THR A 359 9.33 0.34 12.19
C THR A 359 10.20 0.77 11.03
N ASP A 360 9.64 0.65 9.83
CA ASP A 360 10.13 1.32 8.63
C ASP A 360 9.93 2.85 8.74
N ALA A 361 10.08 3.56 7.64
CA ALA A 361 9.80 5.00 7.57
C ALA A 361 8.40 5.39 8.09
N GLY A 362 7.44 4.46 8.07
CA GLY A 362 6.08 4.64 8.59
C GLY A 362 5.20 5.54 7.74
N THR A 363 5.60 5.81 6.51
CA THR A 363 4.87 6.60 5.51
C THR A 363 5.40 6.30 4.11
N HIS A 364 4.51 6.33 3.11
CA HIS A 364 4.94 6.30 1.70
C HIS A 364 5.55 7.62 1.24
N SER A 365 5.47 8.68 2.04
CA SER A 365 5.89 10.04 1.65
C SER A 365 5.24 10.45 0.32
N ASN A 366 3.90 10.31 0.24
CA ASN A 366 3.12 10.57 -0.97
C ASN A 366 3.20 12.03 -1.36
N PHE A 367 3.56 12.29 -2.61
CA PHE A 367 3.64 13.61 -3.21
C PHE A 367 2.98 13.58 -4.59
N LEU A 368 1.80 14.16 -4.70
CA LEU A 368 1.04 14.16 -5.93
C LEU A 368 1.10 15.53 -6.58
N PHE A 369 1.08 15.53 -7.90
CA PHE A 369 1.06 16.79 -8.63
C PHE A 369 0.32 16.69 -9.97
N GLY A 370 -0.18 17.84 -10.39
CA GLY A 370 -0.75 18.03 -11.71
C GLY A 370 -0.28 19.34 -12.32
N ALA A 371 -0.03 19.32 -13.63
CA ALA A 371 0.42 20.49 -14.40
C ALA A 371 0.06 20.35 -15.88
N THR A 372 0.02 21.47 -16.59
CA THR A 372 0.10 21.45 -18.06
C THR A 372 1.57 21.33 -18.46
N ASP A 373 1.95 20.27 -19.14
CA ASP A 373 3.32 20.09 -19.63
C ASP A 373 3.61 21.12 -20.74
N PRO A 374 4.56 22.04 -20.55
CA PRO A 374 4.84 23.10 -21.53
C PRO A 374 5.38 22.55 -22.86
N ARG A 375 5.87 21.30 -22.89
CA ARG A 375 6.43 20.65 -24.08
C ARG A 375 5.34 20.10 -25.00
N SER A 376 4.27 19.54 -24.44
CA SER A 376 3.18 18.88 -25.20
C SER A 376 1.87 19.68 -25.20
N GLY A 377 1.65 20.53 -24.19
CA GLY A 377 0.37 21.19 -23.93
C GLY A 377 -0.66 20.29 -23.25
N ASP A 378 -0.34 19.02 -22.96
CA ASP A 378 -1.23 18.09 -22.26
C ASP A 378 -1.20 18.34 -20.76
N TYR A 379 -2.35 18.12 -20.10
CA TYR A 379 -2.39 18.06 -18.65
C TYR A 379 -1.89 16.70 -18.16
N VAL A 380 -0.90 16.72 -17.28
CA VAL A 380 -0.28 15.52 -16.69
C VAL A 380 -0.57 15.47 -15.19
N VAL A 381 -0.76 14.26 -14.68
CA VAL A 381 -0.89 13.97 -13.25
C VAL A 381 0.07 12.85 -12.89
N CYS A 382 0.74 12.99 -11.75
CA CYS A 382 1.60 11.95 -11.20
C CYS A 382 1.26 11.69 -9.74
N TYR A 383 1.15 10.43 -9.40
CA TYR A 383 1.32 9.95 -8.05
C TYR A 383 2.78 9.53 -7.88
N ASP A 384 3.52 10.34 -7.12
CA ASP A 384 4.91 10.08 -6.75
C ASP A 384 4.98 9.73 -5.25
N PHE A 385 5.85 8.83 -4.90
CA PHE A 385 6.13 8.45 -3.53
C PHE A 385 7.62 8.23 -3.36
N THR A 386 8.13 8.42 -2.16
CA THR A 386 9.55 8.24 -1.89
C THR A 386 9.72 7.01 -1.00
N CYS A 387 10.11 5.89 -1.62
CA CYS A 387 10.53 4.72 -0.85
C CYS A 387 11.67 5.11 0.08
N ALA A 388 11.61 4.65 1.32
CA ALA A 388 12.53 5.15 2.30
C ALA A 388 13.37 4.03 2.93
N ALA A 389 12.99 3.57 4.09
CA ALA A 389 13.89 2.89 4.99
C ALA A 389 13.16 1.76 5.70
N TRP A 390 13.73 0.57 5.79
CA TRP A 390 13.23 -0.49 6.66
C TRP A 390 13.87 -0.44 8.04
N GLY A 391 13.12 -0.89 9.05
CA GLY A 391 13.60 -1.01 10.42
C GLY A 391 14.67 -2.09 10.58
N GLY A 392 15.46 -1.99 11.66
CA GLY A 392 16.36 -3.04 12.08
C GLY A 392 15.61 -4.34 12.37
N ARG A 393 16.22 -5.47 12.06
CA ARG A 393 15.68 -6.83 12.18
C ARG A 393 16.44 -7.63 13.23
N PRO A 394 15.93 -8.77 13.71
CA PRO A 394 16.63 -9.60 14.69
C PRO A 394 18.02 -10.10 14.26
N PHE A 395 18.32 -10.05 12.97
CA PHE A 395 19.50 -10.67 12.36
C PHE A 395 20.27 -9.75 11.38
N ALA A 396 19.77 -8.54 11.11
CA ALA A 396 20.39 -7.62 10.14
C ALA A 396 19.91 -6.17 10.33
N ASP A 397 20.71 -5.23 9.87
CA ASP A 397 20.32 -3.84 9.69
C ASP A 397 19.12 -3.68 8.75
N GLY A 398 18.44 -2.55 8.83
CA GLY A 398 17.35 -2.19 7.93
C GLY A 398 17.85 -2.04 6.48
N ASN A 399 17.01 -2.40 5.52
CA ASN A 399 17.33 -2.25 4.09
C ASN A 399 17.09 -0.80 3.67
N GLU A 400 18.05 -0.25 2.92
CA GLU A 400 17.95 1.09 2.35
C GLU A 400 17.01 1.10 1.13
N VAL A 401 16.30 2.20 0.93
CA VAL A 401 15.51 2.51 -0.28
C VAL A 401 14.58 1.36 -0.67
N ILE A 402 13.77 0.91 0.26
CA ILE A 402 12.76 -0.13 0.03
C ILE A 402 11.37 0.41 0.38
N ASN A 403 10.32 -0.09 -0.26
CA ASN A 403 8.96 0.35 0.04
C ASN A 403 8.54 -0.07 1.46
N CYS A 404 7.53 0.62 2.01
CA CYS A 404 6.97 0.33 3.32
C CYS A 404 6.34 -1.08 3.36
N ILE A 405 6.07 -1.57 4.57
CA ILE A 405 5.56 -2.93 4.84
C ILE A 405 4.31 -3.32 4.01
N ASN A 406 3.47 -2.35 3.67
CA ASN A 406 2.24 -2.59 2.91
C ASN A 406 2.42 -2.46 1.39
N GLY A 407 3.61 -2.05 0.92
CA GLY A 407 3.90 -1.81 -0.49
C GLY A 407 5.03 -2.70 -1.02
N ASN A 408 5.03 -2.92 -2.32
CA ASN A 408 6.10 -3.56 -3.07
C ASN A 408 6.34 -2.82 -4.39
N SER A 409 5.92 -1.57 -4.42
CA SER A 409 6.04 -0.69 -5.58
C SER A 409 7.47 -0.21 -5.77
N ARG A 410 7.79 0.22 -6.98
CA ARG A 410 9.10 0.75 -7.37
C ARG A 410 9.02 2.26 -7.58
N MET A 411 10.10 2.94 -7.34
CA MET A 411 10.20 4.35 -7.71
C MET A 411 10.38 4.49 -9.23
N VAL A 412 9.78 5.53 -9.79
CA VAL A 412 9.95 5.87 -11.21
C VAL A 412 11.41 6.24 -11.46
N PRO A 413 12.09 5.68 -12.48
CA PRO A 413 13.44 6.09 -12.84
C PRO A 413 13.51 7.60 -13.15
N ILE A 414 14.60 8.24 -12.74
CA ILE A 414 14.79 9.70 -12.88
C ILE A 414 14.56 10.16 -14.32
N GLU A 415 15.14 9.44 -15.28
CA GLU A 415 15.05 9.76 -16.70
C GLU A 415 13.60 9.69 -17.22
N VAL A 416 12.85 8.69 -16.79
CA VAL A 416 11.43 8.54 -17.14
C VAL A 416 10.62 9.66 -16.51
N PHE A 417 10.91 9.99 -15.25
CA PHE A 417 10.21 11.04 -14.51
C PHE A 417 10.40 12.41 -15.20
N GLU A 418 11.64 12.80 -15.53
CA GLU A 418 11.95 14.07 -16.18
C GLU A 418 11.42 14.17 -17.62
N VAL A 419 11.36 13.03 -18.34
CA VAL A 419 10.75 12.98 -19.69
C VAL A 419 9.22 13.10 -19.62
N ARG A 420 8.59 12.54 -18.59
CA ARG A 420 7.12 12.51 -18.47
C ARG A 420 6.51 13.73 -17.82
N TYR A 421 7.25 14.43 -16.94
CA TYR A 421 6.74 15.48 -16.08
C TYR A 421 7.60 16.76 -16.15
N PRO A 422 7.02 17.95 -15.89
CA PRO A 422 7.74 19.22 -15.93
C PRO A 422 8.58 19.47 -14.68
N TRP A 423 9.41 18.49 -14.31
CA TRP A 423 10.33 18.55 -13.19
C TRP A 423 11.74 18.17 -13.62
N VAL A 424 12.75 18.71 -12.91
CA VAL A 424 14.14 18.23 -12.90
C VAL A 424 14.47 17.75 -11.51
N ILE A 425 15.06 16.56 -11.38
CA ILE A 425 15.53 16.02 -10.12
C ILE A 425 16.98 16.45 -9.91
N GLU A 426 17.21 17.42 -9.00
CA GLU A 426 18.53 17.99 -8.72
C GLU A 426 19.32 17.20 -7.65
N GLU A 427 18.63 16.51 -6.74
CA GLU A 427 19.22 15.64 -5.72
C GLU A 427 18.37 14.40 -5.53
N TYR A 428 19.01 13.25 -5.33
CA TYR A 428 18.36 12.01 -4.94
C TYR A 428 19.37 11.19 -4.15
N ALA A 429 19.36 11.33 -2.81
CA ALA A 429 20.45 10.84 -1.98
C ALA A 429 19.98 10.36 -0.59
N LEU A 430 20.62 9.31 -0.08
CA LEU A 430 20.51 8.92 1.31
C LEU A 430 21.06 10.02 2.21
N GLN A 431 20.43 10.21 3.36
CA GLN A 431 20.80 11.22 4.34
C GLN A 431 21.51 10.56 5.51
N PRO A 432 22.83 10.78 5.69
CA PRO A 432 23.57 10.25 6.83
C PRO A 432 23.00 10.70 8.19
N VAL A 433 23.25 9.92 9.24
CA VAL A 433 22.90 10.25 10.64
C VAL A 433 21.39 10.28 10.89
N THR A 434 20.60 9.61 10.07
CA THR A 434 19.13 9.60 10.16
C THR A 434 18.56 8.25 10.57
N ALA A 435 19.33 7.18 10.51
CA ALA A 435 18.95 5.84 10.95
C ALA A 435 18.81 5.74 12.47
N GLY A 436 17.81 5.02 12.96
CA GLY A 436 17.67 4.71 14.38
C GLY A 436 18.77 3.75 14.85
N PRO A 437 19.50 4.08 15.96
CA PRO A 437 20.53 3.20 16.48
C PRO A 437 19.95 1.93 17.10
N GLY A 438 20.69 0.82 17.05
CA GLY A 438 20.30 -0.47 17.60
C GLY A 438 21.44 -1.47 17.50
N ARG A 439 21.28 -2.66 18.08
CA ARG A 439 22.16 -3.80 17.76
C ARG A 439 22.21 -3.98 16.24
N TYR A 440 21.04 -3.84 15.61
CA TYR A 440 20.89 -3.67 14.19
C TYR A 440 20.21 -2.31 13.95
N ARG A 441 20.90 -1.41 13.25
CA ARG A 441 20.35 -0.09 12.98
C ARG A 441 19.19 -0.12 12.00
N GLY A 442 18.33 0.89 12.01
CA GLY A 442 17.41 1.16 10.93
C GLY A 442 18.14 1.60 9.66
N ALA A 443 17.40 1.74 8.58
CA ALA A 443 17.89 2.34 7.34
C ALA A 443 17.80 3.88 7.39
N HIS A 444 18.53 4.56 6.49
CA HIS A 444 18.62 6.00 6.44
C HIS A 444 17.45 6.65 5.72
N ALA A 445 17.16 7.89 6.05
CA ALA A 445 16.26 8.75 5.29
C ALA A 445 16.74 8.95 3.86
N LEU A 446 15.79 9.20 2.94
CA LEU A 446 16.08 9.50 1.54
C LEU A 446 15.57 10.90 1.21
N ALA A 447 16.42 11.76 0.63
CA ALA A 447 16.03 13.08 0.16
C ALA A 447 15.96 13.13 -1.36
N LYS A 448 14.96 13.88 -1.87
CA LYS A 448 14.74 14.15 -3.28
C LYS A 448 14.46 15.65 -3.45
N VAL A 449 15.23 16.33 -4.31
CA VAL A 449 15.01 17.74 -4.65
C VAL A 449 14.50 17.84 -6.07
N LEU A 450 13.32 18.43 -6.21
CA LEU A 450 12.64 18.66 -7.48
C LEU A 450 12.63 20.15 -7.79
N ARG A 451 12.96 20.55 -9.04
CA ARG A 451 12.82 21.91 -9.54
C ARG A 451 11.78 21.96 -10.65
N ALA A 452 10.78 22.84 -10.52
CA ALA A 452 9.73 23.05 -11.51
C ALA A 452 10.28 23.69 -12.80
N VAL A 453 9.80 23.23 -13.96
CA VAL A 453 10.26 23.68 -15.29
C VAL A 453 9.12 24.34 -16.05
N ASP A 454 9.27 25.64 -16.30
CA ASP A 454 8.49 26.45 -17.25
C ASP A 454 6.96 26.42 -17.12
N THR A 455 6.41 25.93 -15.98
CA THR A 455 4.97 25.88 -15.71
C THR A 455 4.70 25.91 -14.22
N ASP A 456 3.49 26.35 -13.84
CA ASP A 456 2.98 26.20 -12.48
C ASP A 456 2.54 24.75 -12.27
N ILE A 457 2.91 24.19 -11.11
CA ILE A 457 2.59 22.82 -10.74
C ILE A 457 1.76 22.84 -9.44
N THR A 458 0.58 22.27 -9.49
CA THR A 458 -0.25 22.08 -8.29
C THR A 458 0.18 20.81 -7.58
N VAL A 459 0.55 20.93 -6.29
CA VAL A 459 1.02 19.80 -5.48
C VAL A 459 0.12 19.56 -4.27
N SER A 460 0.01 18.31 -3.85
CA SER A 460 -0.71 17.85 -2.67
C SER A 460 0.06 16.71 -2.01
N SER A 461 -0.17 16.48 -0.72
CA SER A 461 0.47 15.39 0.03
C SER A 461 -0.49 14.80 1.06
N VAL A 462 -0.39 13.49 1.25
CA VAL A 462 -0.89 12.78 2.42
C VAL A 462 0.23 11.85 2.86
N SER A 463 1.00 12.30 3.84
CA SER A 463 2.15 11.61 4.42
C SER A 463 2.05 11.64 5.94
N ASP A 464 3.02 11.05 6.63
CA ASP A 464 3.10 11.09 8.11
C ASP A 464 4.57 11.08 8.58
N ARG A 465 4.84 11.01 9.86
CA ARG A 465 6.18 10.95 10.46
C ARG A 465 7.04 12.22 10.22
N HIS A 466 6.40 13.37 10.08
CA HIS A 466 7.10 14.66 10.05
C HIS A 466 7.24 15.31 11.45
N LYS A 467 6.43 14.88 12.42
CA LYS A 467 6.47 15.34 13.83
C LYS A 467 6.94 14.22 14.76
N LYS A 468 6.53 12.98 14.51
CA LYS A 468 6.82 11.82 15.35
C LYS A 468 7.80 10.89 14.65
N ARG A 469 8.90 10.59 15.31
CA ARG A 469 9.97 9.72 14.80
C ARG A 469 9.47 8.28 14.66
N PRO A 470 9.85 7.54 13.59
CA PRO A 470 9.68 6.09 13.54
C PRO A 470 10.41 5.43 14.73
N TRP A 471 9.68 4.64 15.50
CA TRP A 471 10.22 4.07 16.74
C TRP A 471 11.07 2.81 16.50
N GLY A 472 12.07 2.60 17.39
CA GLY A 472 12.85 1.37 17.43
C GLY A 472 12.19 0.30 18.28
N LEU A 473 12.69 -0.94 18.21
CA LEU A 473 12.14 -2.09 18.91
C LEU A 473 13.17 -2.72 19.86
N LEU A 474 12.71 -3.26 21.00
CA LEU A 474 13.53 -4.02 21.98
C LEU A 474 14.81 -3.28 22.43
N GLY A 475 14.70 -1.98 22.68
CA GLY A 475 15.83 -1.13 23.11
C GLY A 475 16.53 -0.39 21.97
N GLY A 476 16.13 -0.61 20.72
CA GLY A 476 16.57 0.19 19.58
C GLY A 476 16.03 1.62 19.64
N GLY A 477 16.79 2.58 19.13
CA GLY A 477 16.42 3.99 19.07
C GLY A 477 15.57 4.33 17.83
N PRO A 478 14.89 5.49 17.85
CA PRO A 478 14.06 5.94 16.74
C PRO A 478 14.89 6.51 15.59
N GLY A 479 14.38 6.35 14.35
CA GLY A 479 14.88 7.02 13.15
C GLY A 479 14.61 8.53 13.15
N ALA A 480 15.11 9.28 12.16
CA ALA A 480 14.81 10.69 11.99
C ALA A 480 13.40 10.90 11.39
N THR A 481 12.80 12.07 11.63
CA THR A 481 11.56 12.48 10.97
C THR A 481 11.80 12.81 9.49
N GLY A 482 10.73 12.70 8.68
CA GLY A 482 10.68 13.25 7.35
C GLY A 482 10.45 14.76 7.32
N GLY A 483 10.25 15.30 6.11
CA GLY A 483 9.95 16.72 5.93
C GLY A 483 9.67 17.10 4.49
N LEU A 484 8.92 18.18 4.33
CA LEU A 484 8.63 18.84 3.05
C LEU A 484 9.05 20.30 3.14
N PHE A 485 9.91 20.71 2.22
CA PHE A 485 10.48 22.05 2.21
C PHE A 485 10.32 22.67 0.81
N TYR A 486 10.11 23.97 0.81
CA TYR A 486 9.98 24.81 -0.39
C TYR A 486 11.09 25.84 -0.45
N GLN A 487 11.59 26.11 -1.65
CA GLN A 487 12.53 27.18 -1.95
C GLN A 487 12.07 27.94 -3.19
N ALA A 488 11.85 29.25 -3.05
CA ALA A 488 11.49 30.10 -4.18
C ALA A 488 12.65 30.25 -5.18
N ALA A 489 12.34 30.42 -6.44
CA ALA A 489 13.32 30.68 -7.49
C ALA A 489 14.21 31.90 -7.13
N GLY A 490 15.53 31.71 -7.25
CA GLY A 490 16.53 32.74 -6.90
C GLY A 490 16.75 32.97 -5.41
N SER A 491 16.14 32.16 -4.51
CA SER A 491 16.39 32.19 -3.07
C SER A 491 17.27 31.01 -2.66
N ASP A 492 18.09 31.21 -1.62
CA ASP A 492 18.85 30.14 -0.95
C ASP A 492 18.14 29.60 0.31
N ASP A 493 16.96 30.17 0.67
CA ASP A 493 16.24 29.87 1.89
C ASP A 493 15.22 28.74 1.72
N TRP A 494 15.42 27.65 2.44
CA TRP A 494 14.49 26.53 2.51
C TRP A 494 13.49 26.74 3.67
N ARG A 495 12.22 26.77 3.36
CA ARG A 495 11.12 26.93 4.33
C ARG A 495 10.23 25.70 4.39
N PRO A 496 9.76 25.26 5.59
CA PRO A 496 8.72 24.24 5.69
C PRO A 496 7.47 24.62 4.88
N PHE A 497 6.77 23.65 4.32
CA PHE A 497 5.52 23.90 3.57
C PHE A 497 4.45 24.60 4.41
N THR A 498 4.38 24.33 5.72
CA THR A 498 3.49 25.04 6.65
C THR A 498 3.73 26.54 6.65
N GLU A 499 4.97 26.99 6.63
CA GLU A 499 5.34 28.40 6.64
C GLU A 499 5.18 29.03 5.24
N ALA A 500 5.60 28.29 4.19
CA ALA A 500 5.58 28.81 2.81
C ALA A 500 4.15 28.97 2.28
N PHE A 501 3.23 28.07 2.65
CA PHE A 501 1.88 27.99 2.09
C PHE A 501 0.77 28.13 3.14
N GLY A 502 1.09 28.40 4.41
CA GLY A 502 0.10 28.56 5.48
C GLY A 502 -0.72 27.30 5.78
N LYS A 503 -0.10 26.12 5.67
CA LYS A 503 -0.77 24.83 5.87
C LYS A 503 -0.79 24.42 7.33
N THR A 504 -1.88 23.75 7.76
CA THR A 504 -2.05 23.26 9.15
C THR A 504 -1.10 22.10 9.44
N SER A 505 -0.97 21.19 8.51
CA SER A 505 -0.12 20.00 8.64
C SER A 505 1.17 20.13 7.83
N PRO A 506 2.32 19.68 8.34
CA PRO A 506 3.57 19.62 7.58
C PRO A 506 3.58 18.48 6.55
N SER A 507 2.68 17.50 6.68
CA SER A 507 2.67 16.27 5.89
C SER A 507 1.38 16.05 5.10
N LYS A 508 0.30 16.78 5.43
CA LYS A 508 -1.02 16.62 4.80
C LYS A 508 -1.55 17.99 4.38
N PHE A 509 -1.62 18.20 3.06
CA PHE A 509 -2.12 19.45 2.49
C PHE A 509 -2.65 19.25 1.08
N ALA A 510 -3.39 20.23 0.58
CA ALA A 510 -3.97 20.25 -0.75
C ALA A 510 -3.62 21.55 -1.49
N ASN A 511 -3.49 21.47 -2.82
CA ASN A 511 -3.45 22.62 -3.72
C ASN A 511 -2.39 23.69 -3.35
N ALA A 512 -1.14 23.31 -3.06
CA ALA A 512 -0.03 24.25 -3.06
C ALA A 512 0.49 24.44 -4.49
N THR A 513 0.83 25.67 -4.89
CA THR A 513 1.34 25.98 -6.24
C THR A 513 2.83 26.21 -6.18
N ILE A 514 3.57 25.49 -7.00
CA ILE A 514 5.02 25.62 -7.21
C ILE A 514 5.23 26.30 -8.56
N GLY A 515 5.84 27.47 -8.55
CA GLY A 515 6.11 28.26 -9.77
C GLY A 515 7.35 27.80 -10.54
N PRO A 516 7.53 28.28 -11.79
CA PRO A 516 8.71 27.96 -12.58
C PRO A 516 10.02 28.32 -11.87
N GLY A 517 10.95 27.37 -11.78
CA GLY A 517 12.24 27.54 -11.11
C GLY A 517 12.22 27.34 -9.60
N ASP A 518 11.05 27.26 -8.97
CA ASP A 518 10.93 26.92 -7.56
C ASP A 518 11.38 25.46 -7.32
N ARG A 519 11.81 25.19 -6.08
CA ARG A 519 12.28 23.87 -5.65
C ARG A 519 11.46 23.31 -4.51
N VAL A 520 11.29 22.01 -4.52
CA VAL A 520 10.70 21.23 -3.42
C VAL A 520 11.68 20.18 -2.97
N ARG A 521 11.95 20.10 -1.67
CA ARG A 521 12.75 19.03 -1.06
C ARG A 521 11.86 18.11 -0.26
N LEU A 522 11.81 16.86 -0.71
CA LEU A 522 11.10 15.76 -0.06
C LEU A 522 12.12 14.96 0.73
N VAL A 523 11.90 14.80 2.03
CA VAL A 523 12.73 13.96 2.88
C VAL A 523 11.85 12.87 3.49
N ALA A 524 12.03 11.62 3.05
CA ALA A 524 11.39 10.49 3.67
C ALA A 524 12.08 10.17 5.02
N PRO A 525 11.35 9.70 6.06
CA PRO A 525 11.94 9.42 7.36
C PRO A 525 13.00 8.33 7.33
N GLY A 526 13.92 8.34 8.31
CA GLY A 526 14.74 7.18 8.64
C GLY A 526 13.96 6.15 9.44
N ALA A 527 14.42 4.91 9.48
CA ALA A 527 13.74 3.80 10.15
C ALA A 527 14.27 3.55 11.57
N GLY A 528 13.48 2.86 12.41
CA GLY A 528 13.85 2.50 13.78
C GLY A 528 14.93 1.41 13.87
N GLY A 529 15.76 1.44 14.91
CA GLY A 529 16.73 0.40 15.23
C GLY A 529 16.12 -0.77 16.01
N TYR A 530 16.78 -1.92 15.98
CA TYR A 530 16.38 -3.13 16.70
C TYR A 530 17.42 -3.54 17.74
N GLY A 531 16.98 -3.80 18.96
CA GLY A 531 17.82 -4.27 20.06
C GLY A 531 18.73 -3.17 20.63
N ASP A 532 19.34 -3.45 21.77
CA ASP A 532 20.20 -2.50 22.48
C ASP A 532 21.41 -2.11 21.63
N ALA A 533 21.55 -0.82 21.35
CA ALA A 533 22.62 -0.25 20.53
C ALA A 533 24.02 -0.50 21.13
N ALA A 534 24.14 -0.59 22.45
CA ALA A 534 25.40 -0.92 23.10
C ALA A 534 25.95 -2.32 22.78
N THR A 535 25.10 -3.18 22.22
CA THR A 535 25.44 -4.55 21.80
C THR A 535 25.76 -4.68 20.32
N ARG A 536 25.82 -3.56 19.56
CA ARG A 536 26.22 -3.56 18.15
C ARG A 536 27.66 -4.02 17.99
N ASP A 537 27.91 -4.85 16.99
CA ASP A 537 29.26 -5.30 16.66
C ASP A 537 30.18 -4.10 16.38
N PRO A 538 31.31 -3.98 17.10
CA PRO A 538 32.28 -2.91 16.88
C PRO A 538 32.78 -2.80 15.43
N ALA A 539 32.86 -3.91 14.69
CA ALA A 539 33.25 -3.89 13.28
C ALA A 539 32.22 -3.16 12.42
N MET A 540 30.92 -3.37 12.67
CA MET A 540 29.85 -2.66 11.98
C MET A 540 29.81 -1.16 12.32
N ILE A 541 30.17 -0.79 13.58
CA ILE A 541 30.28 0.63 13.96
C ILE A 541 31.45 1.29 13.24
N ALA A 542 32.60 0.59 13.14
CA ALA A 542 33.75 1.09 12.43
C ALA A 542 33.48 1.27 10.93
N GLU A 543 32.72 0.36 10.33
CA GLU A 543 32.26 0.45 8.94
C GLU A 543 31.34 1.65 8.75
N ASP A 544 30.30 1.81 9.56
CA ASP A 544 29.38 2.96 9.52
C ASP A 544 30.10 4.30 9.66
N LEU A 545 31.18 4.36 10.49
CA LEU A 545 32.04 5.54 10.64
C LEU A 545 32.87 5.80 9.37
N SER A 546 33.45 4.76 8.77
CA SER A 546 34.29 4.89 7.57
C SER A 546 33.49 5.32 6.34
N GLU A 547 32.23 4.87 6.24
CA GLU A 547 31.30 5.23 5.18
C GLU A 547 30.58 6.57 5.43
N GLY A 548 30.74 7.16 6.62
CA GLY A 548 30.11 8.43 6.99
C GLY A 548 28.63 8.35 7.35
N TRP A 549 28.11 7.14 7.57
CA TRP A 549 26.72 6.92 7.98
C TRP A 549 26.42 7.42 9.38
N ILE A 550 27.41 7.39 10.27
CA ILE A 550 27.37 7.96 11.62
C ILE A 550 28.58 8.86 11.86
N THR A 551 28.44 9.82 12.78
CA THR A 551 29.57 10.66 13.19
C THR A 551 30.32 10.03 14.39
N PRO A 552 31.60 10.44 14.66
CA PRO A 552 32.29 10.03 15.88
C PRO A 552 31.53 10.37 17.17
N GLU A 553 30.80 11.49 17.19
CA GLU A 553 29.95 11.89 18.32
C GLU A 553 28.75 10.95 18.45
N GLY A 554 28.11 10.57 17.31
CA GLY A 554 27.01 9.59 17.23
C GLY A 554 27.48 8.22 17.73
N ALA A 555 28.65 7.75 17.29
CA ALA A 555 29.22 6.47 17.73
C ALA A 555 29.41 6.42 19.25
N ARG A 556 29.93 7.49 19.86
CA ARG A 556 30.06 7.58 21.31
C ARG A 556 28.73 7.66 22.04
N ARG A 557 27.82 8.52 21.58
CA ARG A 557 26.52 8.77 22.21
C ARG A 557 25.60 7.54 22.17
N ASP A 558 25.49 6.93 21.00
CA ASP A 558 24.45 5.92 20.73
C ASP A 558 24.96 4.49 20.97
N TYR A 559 26.24 4.22 20.75
CA TYR A 559 26.84 2.90 20.83
C TYR A 559 27.92 2.74 21.93
N GLY A 560 28.29 3.82 22.59
CA GLY A 560 29.40 3.80 23.56
C GLY A 560 30.77 3.49 22.94
N TYR A 561 30.91 3.69 21.63
CA TYR A 561 32.11 3.38 20.86
C TYR A 561 33.05 4.59 20.79
N GLY A 562 34.29 4.43 21.24
CA GLY A 562 35.28 5.52 21.24
C GLY A 562 36.51 5.23 22.03
#